data_62d7dc7a493860bc953f6db8b0e95421
#
_entry.id   62d7dc7a493860bc953f6db8b0e95421
#
_cell.length_a   1.000
_cell.length_b   1.000
_cell.length_c   1.000
_cell.angle_alpha   90.00
_cell.angle_beta   90.00
_cell.angle_gamma   90.00
#
_symmetry.space_group_name_H-M   'P 1'
#
loop_
_entity.id
_entity.type
_entity.pdbx_description
1 polymer ?
#
loop_
_entity_poly.entity_id
_entity_poly.type
_entity_poly.pdbx_seq_one_letter_code
_entity_poly.pdbx_strand_id
1 'polypeptide(L)'
;DIPTADSLNTEIYVDTLRLREQTFHRQLVCNGKLRALEKCDLSLADGGSVDQVFVHNGEVVRKGQLIARTDAADAKLSVEKASRDLENARIALADKLIGLGYNGISDAVPTDVMHRAKVTSGYFAATYQLQAAKRLLTKCALVAPFSGRITDLVNKRHQRVDKLCCLVNDTQLDVEFEVLEAEIKQVHVGQTVWVNLFADDTERYKGQVVNVNPAVSDKGLIKVMARIPNAQGKLMDGMNVKVIVENDVPHSLVVPKDAVIERDGYHVVFLYDKGEA
;
A
#
# COMPACT_ATOMS: atom_id res chain seq x y z
N ASP A 1 -70.62 42.03 -30.35
CA ASP A 1 -69.68 41.07 -30.94
C ASP A 1 -68.68 40.65 -29.90
N ILE A 2 -68.86 39.43 -29.38
CA ILE A 2 -67.93 38.79 -28.46
C ILE A 2 -67.03 37.97 -29.34
N PRO A 3 -65.71 38.16 -29.31
CA PRO A 3 -64.80 37.29 -30.05
C PRO A 3 -64.80 35.89 -29.41
N THR A 4 -65.20 34.89 -30.16
CA THR A 4 -65.09 33.47 -29.88
C THR A 4 -63.59 33.13 -29.65
N ALA A 5 -63.33 32.53 -28.49
CA ALA A 5 -62.01 31.97 -28.18
C ALA A 5 -61.66 30.88 -29.18
N ASP A 6 -60.67 31.16 -30.02
CA ASP A 6 -60.03 30.18 -30.85
C ASP A 6 -59.34 29.15 -29.95
N SER A 7 -59.87 27.94 -29.92
CA SER A 7 -59.27 26.80 -29.25
C SER A 7 -57.96 26.50 -29.94
N LEU A 8 -56.84 26.97 -29.39
CA LEU A 8 -55.52 26.53 -29.78
C LEU A 8 -55.45 25.03 -29.55
N ASN A 9 -55.64 24.31 -30.64
CA ASN A 9 -55.39 22.88 -30.69
C ASN A 9 -53.85 22.69 -30.58
N THR A 10 -53.34 22.72 -29.34
CA THR A 10 -51.92 22.45 -29.09
C THR A 10 -51.72 20.95 -29.16
N GLU A 11 -51.23 20.49 -30.34
CA GLU A 11 -50.79 19.10 -30.48
C GLU A 11 -49.61 18.89 -29.52
N ILE A 12 -49.82 18.05 -28.51
CA ILE A 12 -48.80 17.65 -27.56
C ILE A 12 -48.11 16.40 -28.12
N TYR A 13 -46.88 16.58 -28.52
CA TYR A 13 -46.04 15.45 -28.95
C TYR A 13 -45.48 14.76 -27.71
N VAL A 14 -45.72 13.45 -27.59
CA VAL A 14 -45.21 12.61 -26.52
C VAL A 14 -44.38 11.46 -27.11
N ASP A 15 -43.21 11.23 -26.53
CA ASP A 15 -42.45 10.05 -26.80
C ASP A 15 -42.93 8.91 -25.92
N THR A 16 -43.14 7.74 -26.53
CA THR A 16 -43.56 6.54 -25.80
C THR A 16 -42.44 5.50 -25.71
N LEU A 17 -42.27 4.92 -24.52
CA LEU A 17 -41.32 3.84 -24.28
C LEU A 17 -42.06 2.58 -23.84
N ARG A 18 -41.79 1.46 -24.50
CA ARG A 18 -42.30 0.17 -24.05
C ARG A 18 -41.42 -0.40 -22.97
N LEU A 19 -41.90 -0.46 -21.74
CA LEU A 19 -41.16 -1.02 -20.60
C LEU A 19 -40.91 -2.53 -20.82
N ARG A 20 -39.68 -2.94 -20.51
CA ARG A 20 -39.26 -4.35 -20.47
C ARG A 20 -38.49 -4.57 -19.18
N GLU A 21 -38.63 -5.75 -18.63
CA GLU A 21 -37.73 -6.16 -17.54
C GLU A 21 -36.29 -6.21 -18.05
N GLN A 22 -35.42 -5.56 -17.33
CA GLN A 22 -33.97 -5.55 -17.59
C GLN A 22 -33.20 -5.50 -16.27
N THR A 23 -31.90 -5.79 -16.35
CA THR A 23 -31.03 -5.60 -15.20
C THR A 23 -30.72 -4.12 -15.03
N PHE A 24 -31.05 -3.58 -13.87
CA PHE A 24 -30.70 -2.21 -13.50
C PHE A 24 -29.36 -2.18 -12.78
N HIS A 25 -28.40 -1.43 -13.32
CA HIS A 25 -27.08 -1.25 -12.71
C HIS A 25 -27.14 -0.07 -11.72
N ARG A 26 -27.43 -0.39 -10.47
CA ARG A 26 -27.42 0.62 -9.41
C ARG A 26 -25.97 0.96 -9.06
N GLN A 27 -25.62 2.23 -9.10
CA GLN A 27 -24.29 2.73 -8.80
C GLN A 27 -24.26 3.42 -7.44
N LEU A 28 -23.35 2.96 -6.58
CA LEU A 28 -22.96 3.65 -5.35
C LEU A 28 -21.66 4.39 -5.63
N VAL A 29 -21.69 5.71 -5.53
CA VAL A 29 -20.54 6.58 -5.82
C VAL A 29 -19.95 7.09 -4.52
N CYS A 30 -18.69 6.80 -4.28
CA CYS A 30 -17.95 7.20 -3.09
C CYS A 30 -16.67 7.95 -3.46
N ASN A 31 -16.20 8.80 -2.54
CA ASN A 31 -14.87 9.36 -2.62
C ASN A 31 -13.88 8.41 -1.96
N GLY A 32 -12.75 8.18 -2.61
CA GLY A 32 -11.70 7.31 -2.12
C GLY A 32 -10.32 7.97 -2.20
N LYS A 33 -9.36 7.34 -1.55
CA LYS A 33 -7.95 7.72 -1.60
C LYS A 33 -7.09 6.52 -1.90
N LEU A 34 -6.15 6.69 -2.83
CA LEU A 34 -5.18 5.66 -3.19
C LEU A 34 -4.11 5.52 -2.10
N ARG A 35 -3.78 4.29 -1.77
CA ARG A 35 -2.73 3.92 -0.84
C ARG A 35 -1.82 2.89 -1.48
N ALA A 36 -0.53 3.10 -1.37
CA ALA A 36 0.45 2.10 -1.79
C ALA A 36 0.32 0.83 -0.96
N LEU A 37 0.55 -0.31 -1.60
CA LEU A 37 0.49 -1.62 -0.94
C LEU A 37 1.50 -1.73 0.21
N GLU A 38 2.71 -1.24 -0.03
CA GLU A 38 3.79 -1.15 0.96
C GLU A 38 4.43 0.22 0.86
N LYS A 39 4.69 0.84 2.00
CA LYS A 39 5.35 2.13 2.11
C LYS A 39 6.25 2.14 3.32
N CYS A 40 7.49 2.58 3.15
CA CYS A 40 8.48 2.63 4.22
C CYS A 40 9.33 3.89 4.11
N ASP A 41 9.45 4.61 5.21
CA ASP A 41 10.42 5.70 5.32
C ASP A 41 11.80 5.09 5.62
N LEU A 42 12.78 5.42 4.80
CA LEU A 42 14.13 4.93 4.89
C LEU A 42 15.03 5.98 5.53
N SER A 43 15.66 5.57 6.62
CA SER A 43 16.57 6.39 7.42
C SER A 43 17.92 5.72 7.52
N LEU A 44 18.98 6.51 7.66
CA LEU A 44 20.29 6.00 7.99
C LEU A 44 20.34 5.68 9.49
N ALA A 45 20.97 4.57 9.84
CA ALA A 45 21.11 4.20 11.24
C ALA A 45 21.91 5.27 12.02
N ASP A 46 21.49 5.50 13.26
CA ASP A 46 22.12 6.40 14.23
C ASP A 46 22.29 7.86 13.76
N GLY A 47 21.45 8.33 12.82
CA GLY A 47 21.54 9.70 12.29
C GLY A 47 22.88 10.01 11.64
N GLY A 48 23.50 9.02 11.00
CA GLY A 48 24.78 9.17 10.30
C GLY A 48 24.71 10.21 9.18
N SER A 49 25.83 10.87 8.89
CA SER A 49 25.90 11.75 7.73
C SER A 49 25.91 10.94 6.45
N VAL A 50 25.17 11.41 5.44
CA VAL A 50 25.13 10.80 4.12
C VAL A 50 26.50 11.02 3.43
N ASP A 51 27.21 9.93 3.15
CA ASP A 51 28.44 9.97 2.35
C ASP A 51 28.11 9.93 0.86
N GLN A 52 27.31 8.95 0.44
CA GLN A 52 26.96 8.76 -0.95
C GLN A 52 25.54 8.23 -1.12
N VAL A 53 24.82 8.80 -2.10
CA VAL A 53 23.50 8.35 -2.56
C VAL A 53 23.64 7.78 -3.97
N PHE A 54 23.05 6.62 -4.22
CA PHE A 54 23.19 5.85 -5.47
C PHE A 54 21.93 5.85 -6.32
N VAL A 55 20.85 6.47 -5.84
CA VAL A 55 19.54 6.47 -6.49
C VAL A 55 19.03 7.88 -6.67
N HIS A 56 18.01 8.02 -7.53
CA HIS A 56 17.33 9.28 -7.80
C HIS A 56 15.85 9.23 -7.41
N ASN A 57 15.25 10.39 -7.23
CA ASN A 57 13.81 10.47 -6.98
C ASN A 57 13.03 9.97 -8.20
N GLY A 58 12.04 9.10 -7.97
CA GLY A 58 11.28 8.44 -9.03
C GLY A 58 11.89 7.14 -9.57
N GLU A 59 13.14 6.78 -9.18
CA GLU A 59 13.79 5.55 -9.63
C GLU A 59 13.12 4.32 -9.02
N VAL A 60 13.00 3.26 -9.84
CA VAL A 60 12.52 1.95 -9.38
C VAL A 60 13.71 1.12 -8.94
N VAL A 61 13.68 0.68 -7.69
CA VAL A 61 14.72 -0.15 -7.08
C VAL A 61 14.22 -1.56 -6.77
N ARG A 62 15.15 -2.52 -6.74
CA ARG A 62 14.86 -3.90 -6.36
C ARG A 62 15.16 -4.13 -4.88
N LYS A 63 14.49 -5.08 -4.26
CA LYS A 63 14.80 -5.54 -2.91
C LYS A 63 16.29 -5.86 -2.79
N GLY A 64 16.96 -5.32 -1.75
CA GLY A 64 18.39 -5.47 -1.50
C GLY A 64 19.29 -4.51 -2.29
N GLN A 65 18.77 -3.70 -3.21
CA GLN A 65 19.55 -2.69 -3.94
C GLN A 65 20.05 -1.62 -2.97
N LEU A 66 21.32 -1.24 -3.15
CA LEU A 66 21.96 -0.19 -2.34
C LEU A 66 21.39 1.18 -2.71
N ILE A 67 20.90 1.90 -1.71
CA ILE A 67 20.31 3.25 -1.85
C ILE A 67 21.32 4.32 -1.46
N ALA A 68 21.96 4.15 -0.31
CA ALA A 68 22.91 5.12 0.23
C ALA A 68 23.95 4.47 1.14
N ARG A 69 25.03 5.18 1.40
CA ARG A 69 26.06 4.82 2.38
C ARG A 69 26.34 5.98 3.32
N THR A 70 26.64 5.63 4.58
CA THR A 70 27.32 6.52 5.52
C THR A 70 28.80 6.24 5.52
N ASP A 71 29.59 7.11 6.16
CA ASP A 71 31.00 6.77 6.44
C ASP A 71 31.08 5.49 7.28
N ALA A 72 31.83 4.53 6.80
CA ALA A 72 31.97 3.23 7.41
C ALA A 72 33.39 2.99 7.96
N ALA A 73 34.26 4.01 8.03
CA ALA A 73 35.65 3.86 8.44
C ALA A 73 35.75 3.29 9.86
N ASP A 74 35.06 3.89 10.83
CA ASP A 74 35.07 3.43 12.23
C ASP A 74 34.44 2.05 12.40
N ALA A 75 33.37 1.78 11.65
CA ALA A 75 32.72 0.47 11.69
C ALA A 75 33.64 -0.65 11.13
N LYS A 76 34.40 -0.37 10.08
CA LYS A 76 35.40 -1.29 9.52
C LYS A 76 36.51 -1.56 10.52
N LEU A 77 37.05 -0.51 11.14
CA LEU A 77 38.09 -0.66 12.17
C LEU A 77 37.58 -1.48 13.37
N SER A 78 36.32 -1.26 13.79
CA SER A 78 35.70 -2.04 14.85
C SER A 78 35.57 -3.52 14.49
N VAL A 79 35.23 -3.86 13.24
CA VAL A 79 35.16 -5.24 12.76
C VAL A 79 36.59 -5.87 12.75
N GLU A 80 37.59 -5.13 12.27
CA GLU A 80 38.95 -5.58 12.24
C GLU A 80 39.49 -5.88 13.66
N LYS A 81 39.29 -4.95 14.61
CA LYS A 81 39.62 -5.15 16.02
C LYS A 81 38.94 -6.39 16.59
N ALA A 82 37.63 -6.49 16.45
CA ALA A 82 36.87 -7.63 16.99
C ALA A 82 37.26 -8.97 16.32
N SER A 83 37.72 -8.94 15.06
CA SER A 83 38.26 -10.13 14.38
C SER A 83 39.58 -10.59 14.98
N ARG A 84 40.49 -9.65 15.30
CA ARG A 84 41.78 -9.96 16.00
C ARG A 84 41.52 -10.47 17.41
N ASP A 85 40.56 -9.88 18.14
CA ASP A 85 40.21 -10.32 19.49
C ASP A 85 39.64 -11.76 19.46
N LEU A 86 38.84 -12.11 18.45
CA LEU A 86 38.38 -13.49 18.26
C LEU A 86 39.52 -14.46 17.95
N GLU A 87 40.48 -14.07 17.11
CA GLU A 87 41.65 -14.90 16.82
C GLU A 87 42.48 -15.16 18.08
N ASN A 88 42.74 -14.13 18.88
CA ASN A 88 43.41 -14.27 20.17
C ASN A 88 42.65 -15.21 21.13
N ALA A 89 41.31 -15.08 21.21
CA ALA A 89 40.49 -15.96 22.01
C ALA A 89 40.49 -17.41 21.49
N ARG A 90 40.65 -17.61 20.16
CA ARG A 90 40.79 -18.94 19.54
C ARG A 90 42.10 -19.59 19.91
N ILE A 91 43.22 -18.83 19.90
CA ILE A 91 44.53 -19.32 20.34
C ILE A 91 44.44 -19.69 21.83
N ALA A 92 43.87 -18.81 22.68
CA ALA A 92 43.71 -19.10 24.10
C ALA A 92 42.83 -20.34 24.36
N LEU A 93 41.83 -20.61 23.51
CA LEU A 93 41.01 -21.80 23.58
C LEU A 93 41.84 -23.05 23.25
N ALA A 94 42.66 -22.99 22.18
CA ALA A 94 43.58 -24.11 21.80
C ALA A 94 44.53 -24.44 22.93
N ASP A 95 45.19 -23.40 23.50
CA ASP A 95 46.14 -23.59 24.62
C ASP A 95 45.48 -24.22 25.84
N LYS A 96 44.27 -23.85 26.17
CA LYS A 96 43.52 -24.48 27.27
C LYS A 96 43.18 -25.93 27.00
N LEU A 97 42.79 -26.29 25.77
CA LEU A 97 42.53 -27.65 25.40
C LEU A 97 43.77 -28.51 25.44
N ILE A 98 44.92 -27.96 24.96
CA ILE A 98 46.23 -28.64 25.05
C ILE A 98 46.59 -28.86 26.52
N GLY A 99 46.40 -27.86 27.39
CA GLY A 99 46.65 -28.01 28.83
C GLY A 99 45.75 -29.06 29.53
N LEU A 100 44.62 -29.42 28.90
CA LEU A 100 43.73 -30.47 29.34
C LEU A 100 44.01 -31.86 28.71
N GLY A 101 45.08 -31.95 27.89
CA GLY A 101 45.55 -33.21 27.27
C GLY A 101 44.94 -33.50 25.90
N TYR A 102 44.27 -32.53 25.27
CA TYR A 102 43.75 -32.62 23.88
C TYR A 102 44.72 -31.98 22.86
N ASN A 103 44.70 -32.44 21.61
CA ASN A 103 45.57 -31.88 20.55
C ASN A 103 45.03 -30.58 19.95
N GLY A 104 44.25 -29.81 20.70
CA GLY A 104 43.67 -28.56 20.27
C GLY A 104 42.20 -28.64 19.90
N ILE A 105 41.70 -27.63 19.14
CA ILE A 105 40.28 -27.47 18.83
C ILE A 105 39.74 -28.56 17.89
N SER A 106 40.62 -29.19 17.09
CA SER A 106 40.24 -30.21 16.09
C SER A 106 40.09 -31.64 16.69
N ASP A 107 40.39 -31.81 17.95
CA ASP A 107 40.29 -33.11 18.61
C ASP A 107 38.84 -33.43 19.00
N ALA A 108 38.54 -34.73 19.25
CA ALA A 108 37.23 -35.15 19.75
C ALA A 108 37.09 -34.81 21.26
N VAL A 109 36.78 -33.55 21.55
CA VAL A 109 36.65 -33.02 22.89
C VAL A 109 35.19 -33.21 23.39
N PRO A 110 34.96 -33.75 24.59
CA PRO A 110 33.60 -33.78 25.17
C PRO A 110 32.92 -32.42 25.22
N THR A 111 31.65 -32.37 24.95
CA THR A 111 30.88 -31.12 24.78
C THR A 111 30.97 -30.20 26.01
N ASP A 112 30.94 -30.78 27.19
CA ASP A 112 31.02 -30.04 28.48
C ASP A 112 32.41 -29.42 28.71
N VAL A 113 33.50 -30.16 28.36
CA VAL A 113 34.87 -29.63 28.40
C VAL A 113 35.07 -28.53 27.40
N MET A 114 34.61 -28.74 26.16
CA MET A 114 34.69 -27.73 25.10
C MET A 114 33.91 -26.45 25.50
N HIS A 115 32.72 -26.60 26.07
CA HIS A 115 31.91 -25.46 26.53
C HIS A 115 32.64 -24.67 27.62
N ARG A 116 33.16 -25.31 28.64
CA ARG A 116 33.94 -24.66 29.71
C ARG A 116 35.19 -23.98 29.16
N ALA A 117 35.90 -24.63 28.27
CA ALA A 117 37.09 -24.05 27.63
C ALA A 117 36.74 -22.79 26.80
N LYS A 118 35.64 -22.79 26.05
CA LYS A 118 35.15 -21.61 25.30
C LYS A 118 34.75 -20.45 26.22
N VAL A 119 34.10 -20.75 27.35
CA VAL A 119 33.75 -19.72 28.36
C VAL A 119 35.02 -19.10 28.94
N THR A 120 35.95 -19.93 29.41
CA THR A 120 37.16 -19.47 30.13
C THR A 120 38.23 -18.85 29.21
N SER A 121 38.23 -19.14 27.91
CA SER A 121 39.09 -18.48 26.91
C SER A 121 38.54 -17.14 26.40
N GLY A 122 37.30 -16.76 26.76
CA GLY A 122 36.67 -15.58 26.21
C GLY A 122 36.12 -15.74 24.77
N TYR A 123 36.17 -16.95 24.20
CA TYR A 123 35.77 -17.21 22.83
C TYR A 123 34.34 -16.77 22.51
N PHE A 124 33.38 -17.04 23.40
CA PHE A 124 31.99 -16.61 23.20
C PHE A 124 31.85 -15.09 23.23
N ALA A 125 32.54 -14.40 24.16
CA ALA A 125 32.52 -12.94 24.24
C ALA A 125 33.09 -12.30 22.98
N ALA A 126 34.23 -12.79 22.50
CA ALA A 126 34.85 -12.29 21.27
C ALA A 126 33.99 -12.57 20.02
N THR A 127 33.34 -13.75 19.95
CA THR A 127 32.39 -14.05 18.86
C THR A 127 31.21 -13.09 18.85
N TYR A 128 30.64 -12.81 20.02
CA TYR A 128 29.54 -11.85 20.16
C TYR A 128 29.97 -10.43 19.74
N GLN A 129 31.15 -9.99 20.15
CA GLN A 129 31.67 -8.67 19.77
C GLN A 129 31.89 -8.54 18.27
N LEU A 130 32.42 -9.58 17.62
CA LEU A 130 32.56 -9.58 16.16
C LEU A 130 31.22 -9.52 15.45
N GLN A 131 30.20 -10.26 15.92
CA GLN A 131 28.86 -10.20 15.37
C GLN A 131 28.24 -8.80 15.54
N ALA A 132 28.42 -8.16 16.70
CA ALA A 132 27.95 -6.82 16.95
C ALA A 132 28.61 -5.79 16.03
N ALA A 133 29.95 -5.86 15.87
CA ALA A 133 30.67 -4.99 14.97
C ALA A 133 30.26 -5.17 13.50
N LYS A 134 30.04 -6.42 13.03
CA LYS A 134 29.54 -6.71 11.68
C LYS A 134 28.13 -6.14 11.47
N ARG A 135 27.24 -6.22 12.47
CA ARG A 135 25.90 -5.61 12.39
C ARG A 135 25.97 -4.08 12.25
N LEU A 136 26.88 -3.42 12.99
CA LEU A 136 27.10 -1.99 12.83
C LEU A 136 27.59 -1.64 11.44
N LEU A 137 28.54 -2.39 10.89
CA LEU A 137 29.02 -2.18 9.53
C LEU A 137 27.91 -2.37 8.49
N THR A 138 27.02 -3.35 8.68
CA THR A 138 25.89 -3.54 7.78
C THR A 138 24.92 -2.35 7.82
N LYS A 139 24.74 -1.72 8.98
CA LYS A 139 23.92 -0.53 9.12
C LYS A 139 24.45 0.73 8.41
N CYS A 140 25.75 0.75 8.06
CA CYS A 140 26.33 1.84 7.28
C CYS A 140 25.88 1.82 5.79
N ALA A 141 25.22 0.77 5.34
CA ALA A 141 24.66 0.65 4.02
C ALA A 141 23.13 0.58 4.11
N LEU A 142 22.44 1.55 3.52
CA LEU A 142 21.00 1.56 3.41
C LEU A 142 20.60 0.82 2.12
N VAL A 143 19.86 -0.27 2.28
CA VAL A 143 19.35 -1.09 1.17
C VAL A 143 17.84 -1.10 1.15
N ALA A 144 17.24 -1.29 -0.03
CA ALA A 144 15.79 -1.39 -0.21
C ALA A 144 15.23 -2.65 0.47
N PRO A 145 14.29 -2.53 1.43
CA PRO A 145 13.68 -3.70 2.09
C PRO A 145 12.74 -4.49 1.19
N PHE A 146 12.14 -3.85 0.20
CA PHE A 146 11.30 -4.44 -0.86
C PHE A 146 11.55 -3.72 -2.18
N SER A 147 11.01 -4.24 -3.28
CA SER A 147 11.10 -3.58 -4.59
C SER A 147 10.02 -2.50 -4.71
N GLY A 148 10.40 -1.30 -5.16
CA GLY A 148 9.47 -0.17 -5.24
C GLY A 148 10.12 1.07 -5.86
N ARG A 149 9.43 2.19 -5.77
CA ARG A 149 9.87 3.49 -6.29
C ARG A 149 10.36 4.39 -5.16
N ILE A 150 11.48 5.06 -5.39
CA ILE A 150 12.02 6.06 -4.46
C ILE A 150 11.23 7.35 -4.60
N THR A 151 10.75 7.88 -3.47
CA THR A 151 10.09 9.18 -3.38
C THR A 151 10.68 10.02 -2.24
N ASP A 152 10.44 11.32 -2.26
CA ASP A 152 10.86 12.25 -1.20
C ASP A 152 12.36 12.19 -0.88
N LEU A 153 13.21 11.93 -1.88
CA LEU A 153 14.64 11.81 -1.68
C LEU A 153 15.27 13.16 -1.29
N VAL A 154 15.89 13.17 -0.12
CA VAL A 154 16.65 14.32 0.39
C VAL A 154 18.11 14.14 0.00
N ASN A 155 18.56 14.79 -1.07
CA ASN A 155 19.93 14.72 -1.53
C ASN A 155 20.80 15.78 -0.83
N LYS A 156 21.19 15.51 0.42
CA LYS A 156 22.05 16.38 1.23
C LYS A 156 23.28 15.59 1.68
N ARG A 157 24.33 15.62 0.86
CA ARG A 157 25.63 15.04 1.24
C ARG A 157 26.19 15.72 2.47
N HIS A 158 26.85 14.96 3.33
CA HIS A 158 27.52 15.41 4.56
C HIS A 158 26.57 16.07 5.59
N GLN A 159 25.25 15.90 5.45
CA GLN A 159 24.30 16.34 6.43
C GLN A 159 23.64 15.13 7.12
N ARG A 160 23.30 15.30 8.37
CA ARG A 160 22.44 14.37 9.09
C ARG A 160 21.01 14.57 8.62
N VAL A 161 20.37 13.47 8.27
CA VAL A 161 18.95 13.46 7.88
C VAL A 161 18.25 12.34 8.65
N ASP A 162 17.14 12.69 9.30
CA ASP A 162 16.32 11.70 10.01
C ASP A 162 15.63 10.74 9.03
N LYS A 163 15.19 11.27 7.90
CA LYS A 163 14.58 10.53 6.81
C LYS A 163 15.32 10.86 5.51
N LEU A 164 15.88 9.85 4.85
CA LEU A 164 16.57 10.03 3.58
C LEU A 164 15.61 10.04 2.39
N CYS A 165 14.71 9.06 2.34
CA CYS A 165 13.73 8.91 1.28
C CYS A 165 12.56 8.06 1.76
N CYS A 166 11.52 7.96 0.94
CA CYS A 166 10.45 7.01 1.11
C CYS A 166 10.51 5.99 -0.03
N LEU A 167 10.33 4.72 0.29
CA LEU A 167 10.18 3.64 -0.68
C LEU A 167 8.72 3.23 -0.75
N VAL A 168 8.16 3.23 -1.95
CA VAL A 168 6.74 2.99 -2.21
C VAL A 168 6.59 1.86 -3.22
N ASN A 169 5.84 0.83 -2.87
CA ASN A 169 5.42 -0.21 -3.82
C ASN A 169 4.11 0.24 -4.48
N ASP A 170 4.23 0.76 -5.69
CA ASP A 170 3.13 1.29 -6.49
C ASP A 170 2.67 0.34 -7.61
N THR A 171 3.08 -0.93 -7.60
CA THR A 171 2.67 -1.94 -8.61
C THR A 171 1.17 -2.24 -8.55
N GLN A 172 0.62 -2.20 -7.36
CA GLN A 172 -0.80 -2.25 -7.05
C GLN A 172 -1.09 -1.19 -5.99
N LEU A 173 -2.30 -0.69 -5.97
CA LEU A 173 -2.74 0.28 -4.99
C LEU A 173 -4.04 -0.19 -4.34
N ASP A 174 -4.15 0.07 -3.06
CA ASP A 174 -5.40 -0.08 -2.34
C ASP A 174 -6.16 1.26 -2.38
N VAL A 175 -7.43 1.20 -2.66
CA VAL A 175 -8.35 2.34 -2.64
C VAL A 175 -9.13 2.27 -1.35
N GLU A 176 -8.89 3.20 -0.44
CA GLU A 176 -9.67 3.36 0.78
C GLU A 176 -10.85 4.29 0.50
N PHE A 177 -12.07 3.84 0.75
CA PHE A 177 -13.28 4.65 0.65
C PHE A 177 -14.25 4.33 1.78
N GLU A 178 -15.20 5.22 2.02
CA GLU A 178 -16.17 5.09 3.11
C GLU A 178 -17.57 4.95 2.53
N VAL A 179 -18.36 4.04 3.11
CA VAL A 179 -19.72 3.73 2.73
C VAL A 179 -20.63 3.94 3.95
N LEU A 180 -21.82 4.46 3.74
CA LEU A 180 -22.82 4.59 4.80
C LEU A 180 -23.27 3.22 5.32
N GLU A 181 -23.52 3.10 6.62
CA GLU A 181 -24.01 1.87 7.23
C GLU A 181 -25.30 1.37 6.55
N ALA A 182 -26.19 2.27 6.14
CA ALA A 182 -27.42 1.93 5.42
C ALA A 182 -27.16 1.27 4.04
N GLU A 183 -26.02 1.52 3.44
CA GLU A 183 -25.65 1.06 2.09
C GLU A 183 -24.69 -0.12 2.09
N ILE A 184 -24.12 -0.48 3.25
CA ILE A 184 -23.07 -1.51 3.35
C ILE A 184 -23.50 -2.89 2.84
N LYS A 185 -24.80 -3.19 2.93
CA LYS A 185 -25.39 -4.44 2.39
C LYS A 185 -25.16 -4.60 0.88
N GLN A 186 -24.82 -3.52 0.18
CA GLN A 186 -24.57 -3.50 -1.24
C GLN A 186 -23.09 -3.73 -1.60
N VAL A 187 -22.20 -3.82 -0.60
CA VAL A 187 -20.76 -3.93 -0.79
C VAL A 187 -20.24 -5.23 -0.18
N HIS A 188 -19.61 -6.07 -0.99
CA HIS A 188 -19.11 -7.38 -0.56
C HIS A 188 -17.65 -7.56 -1.00
N VAL A 189 -16.90 -8.33 -0.20
CA VAL A 189 -15.54 -8.76 -0.59
C VAL A 189 -15.62 -9.56 -1.89
N GLY A 190 -14.70 -9.27 -2.81
CA GLY A 190 -14.67 -9.86 -4.15
C GLY A 190 -15.48 -9.10 -5.20
N GLN A 191 -16.29 -8.09 -4.82
CA GLN A 191 -17.07 -7.29 -5.75
C GLN A 191 -16.18 -6.40 -6.60
N THR A 192 -16.53 -6.27 -7.88
CA THR A 192 -15.85 -5.35 -8.80
C THR A 192 -16.22 -3.91 -8.48
N VAL A 193 -15.22 -3.03 -8.48
CA VAL A 193 -15.37 -1.59 -8.40
C VAL A 193 -14.67 -0.89 -9.56
N TRP A 194 -15.19 0.25 -9.94
CA TRP A 194 -14.54 1.12 -10.92
C TRP A 194 -13.98 2.34 -10.22
N VAL A 195 -12.77 2.70 -10.57
CA VAL A 195 -12.06 3.84 -9.98
C VAL A 195 -11.71 4.81 -11.08
N ASN A 196 -12.16 6.07 -10.92
CA ASN A 196 -11.89 7.17 -11.83
C ASN A 196 -11.04 8.22 -11.11
N LEU A 197 -10.09 8.82 -11.82
CA LEU A 197 -9.38 9.99 -11.32
C LEU A 197 -10.27 11.22 -11.41
N PHE A 198 -10.21 12.12 -10.42
CA PHE A 198 -10.93 13.41 -10.52
C PHE A 198 -10.40 14.30 -11.65
N ALA A 199 -9.12 14.13 -12.02
CA ALA A 199 -8.50 14.90 -13.10
C ALA A 199 -8.91 14.42 -14.49
N ASP A 200 -9.29 13.15 -14.63
CA ASP A 200 -9.68 12.53 -15.90
C ASP A 200 -10.75 11.46 -15.65
N ASP A 201 -11.99 11.82 -15.91
CA ASP A 201 -13.15 10.94 -15.73
C ASP A 201 -13.32 9.92 -16.88
N THR A 202 -12.47 10.00 -17.92
CA THR A 202 -12.53 9.11 -19.09
C THR A 202 -11.82 7.79 -18.84
N GLU A 203 -10.74 7.79 -18.03
CA GLU A 203 -10.00 6.58 -17.67
C GLU A 203 -10.64 5.89 -16.47
N ARG A 204 -11.04 4.63 -16.65
CA ARG A 204 -11.60 3.77 -15.60
C ARG A 204 -10.63 2.65 -15.25
N TYR A 205 -10.31 2.54 -13.98
CA TYR A 205 -9.48 1.46 -13.45
C TYR A 205 -10.36 0.44 -12.76
N LYS A 206 -10.27 -0.81 -13.20
CA LYS A 206 -11.02 -1.92 -12.60
C LYS A 206 -10.30 -2.38 -11.34
N GLY A 207 -11.03 -2.44 -10.23
CA GLY A 207 -10.57 -2.97 -8.96
C GLY A 207 -11.51 -4.02 -8.38
N GLN A 208 -11.11 -4.57 -7.26
CA GLN A 208 -11.90 -5.56 -6.53
C GLN A 208 -11.86 -5.24 -5.03
N VAL A 209 -13.01 -5.30 -4.36
CA VAL A 209 -13.09 -5.15 -2.90
C VAL A 209 -12.33 -6.28 -2.23
N VAL A 210 -11.34 -5.93 -1.41
CA VAL A 210 -10.50 -6.89 -0.67
C VAL A 210 -10.84 -6.95 0.82
N ASN A 211 -11.39 -5.87 1.36
CA ASN A 211 -11.74 -5.80 2.78
C ASN A 211 -12.91 -4.83 3.01
N VAL A 212 -13.80 -5.23 3.91
CA VAL A 212 -14.84 -4.38 4.50
C VAL A 212 -14.59 -4.37 6.00
N ASN A 213 -14.31 -3.21 6.57
CA ASN A 213 -14.03 -3.09 8.00
C ASN A 213 -15.32 -3.39 8.79
N PRO A 214 -15.30 -4.31 9.78
CA PRO A 214 -16.47 -4.61 10.59
C PRO A 214 -16.86 -3.53 11.60
N ALA A 215 -16.07 -2.46 11.71
CA ALA A 215 -16.33 -1.35 12.61
C ALA A 215 -16.99 -0.18 11.90
N VAL A 216 -18.04 0.37 12.52
CA VAL A 216 -18.69 1.62 12.11
C VAL A 216 -18.05 2.78 12.86
N SER A 217 -17.73 3.86 12.16
CA SER A 217 -17.20 5.08 12.77
C SER A 217 -18.32 5.87 13.48
N ASP A 218 -17.96 6.83 14.32
CA ASP A 218 -18.90 7.73 15.00
C ASP A 218 -19.80 8.53 14.03
N LYS A 219 -19.42 8.59 12.77
CA LYS A 219 -20.17 9.25 11.70
C LYS A 219 -21.10 8.31 10.93
N GLY A 220 -21.25 7.04 11.35
CA GLY A 220 -22.06 6.05 10.65
C GLY A 220 -21.43 5.56 9.33
N LEU A 221 -20.09 5.67 9.19
CA LEU A 221 -19.36 5.27 8.00
C LEU A 221 -18.56 3.99 8.25
N ILE A 222 -18.52 3.12 7.26
CA ILE A 222 -17.75 1.88 7.24
C ILE A 222 -16.64 2.02 6.21
N LYS A 223 -15.40 1.76 6.62
CA LYS A 223 -14.25 1.77 5.71
C LYS A 223 -14.23 0.51 4.86
N VAL A 224 -14.07 0.71 3.57
CA VAL A 224 -13.94 -0.34 2.57
C VAL A 224 -12.63 -0.15 1.84
N MET A 225 -11.97 -1.25 1.51
CA MET A 225 -10.72 -1.27 0.77
C MET A 225 -10.89 -2.10 -0.49
N ALA A 226 -10.55 -1.53 -1.62
CA ALA A 226 -10.50 -2.23 -2.91
C ALA A 226 -9.09 -2.16 -3.49
N ARG A 227 -8.66 -3.20 -4.18
CA ARG A 227 -7.34 -3.28 -4.81
C ARG A 227 -7.43 -3.08 -6.30
N ILE A 228 -6.54 -2.24 -6.84
CA ILE A 228 -6.42 -1.95 -8.26
C ILE A 228 -4.99 -2.19 -8.76
N PRO A 229 -4.80 -2.79 -9.93
CA PRO A 229 -3.49 -2.90 -10.56
C PRO A 229 -3.06 -1.53 -11.13
N ASN A 230 -1.78 -1.24 -11.06
CA ASN A 230 -1.18 -0.02 -11.60
C ASN A 230 -0.17 -0.33 -12.72
N ALA A 231 -0.57 -1.16 -13.67
CA ALA A 231 0.31 -1.65 -14.73
C ALA A 231 0.94 -0.52 -15.59
N GLN A 232 0.29 0.63 -15.69
CA GLN A 232 0.79 1.78 -16.45
C GLN A 232 1.59 2.78 -15.60
N GLY A 233 1.63 2.61 -14.26
CA GLY A 233 2.33 3.51 -13.35
C GLY A 233 1.76 4.93 -13.27
N LYS A 234 0.51 5.14 -13.73
CA LYS A 234 -0.16 6.45 -13.72
C LYS A 234 -0.75 6.82 -12.36
N LEU A 235 -1.06 5.81 -11.56
CA LEU A 235 -1.66 6.00 -10.24
C LEU A 235 -0.56 6.19 -9.18
N MET A 236 -0.75 7.15 -8.28
CA MET A 236 0.22 7.48 -7.24
C MET A 236 -0.41 7.36 -5.85
N ASP A 237 0.42 7.00 -4.87
CA ASP A 237 0.03 7.02 -3.46
C ASP A 237 -0.48 8.41 -3.06
N GLY A 238 -1.61 8.46 -2.39
CA GLY A 238 -2.22 9.69 -1.90
C GLY A 238 -3.19 10.39 -2.85
N MET A 239 -3.34 9.95 -4.11
CA MET A 239 -4.33 10.52 -5.02
C MET A 239 -5.76 10.32 -4.52
N ASN A 240 -6.60 11.35 -4.67
CA ASN A 240 -8.04 11.25 -4.45
C ASN A 240 -8.72 10.75 -5.72
N VAL A 241 -9.68 9.86 -5.55
CA VAL A 241 -10.36 9.15 -6.63
C VAL A 241 -11.85 9.03 -6.34
N LYS A 242 -12.63 8.84 -7.40
CA LYS A 242 -14.04 8.48 -7.37
C LYS A 242 -14.15 6.98 -7.50
N VAL A 243 -14.83 6.35 -6.56
CA VAL A 243 -15.07 4.89 -6.55
C VAL A 243 -16.53 4.65 -6.89
N ILE A 244 -16.78 3.80 -7.86
CA ILE A 244 -18.12 3.41 -8.30
C ILE A 244 -18.28 1.92 -8.02
N VAL A 245 -19.20 1.60 -7.12
CA VAL A 245 -19.60 0.22 -6.83
C VAL A 245 -20.90 -0.05 -7.58
N GLU A 246 -20.88 -1.03 -8.48
CA GLU A 246 -22.05 -1.41 -9.27
C GLU A 246 -22.73 -2.62 -8.66
N ASN A 247 -24.05 -2.52 -8.53
CA ASN A 247 -24.92 -3.58 -8.06
C ASN A 247 -25.98 -3.85 -9.10
N ASP A 248 -26.06 -5.07 -9.55
CA ASP A 248 -27.05 -5.51 -10.51
C ASP A 248 -28.36 -5.87 -9.80
N VAL A 249 -29.42 -5.16 -10.14
CA VAL A 249 -30.78 -5.47 -9.69
C VAL A 249 -31.53 -6.10 -10.85
N PRO A 250 -31.67 -7.43 -10.90
CA PRO A 250 -32.35 -8.12 -11.98
C PRO A 250 -33.86 -7.85 -11.95
N HIS A 251 -34.53 -8.09 -13.05
CA HIS A 251 -36.00 -7.99 -13.19
C HIS A 251 -36.58 -6.62 -12.82
N SER A 252 -35.86 -5.55 -13.15
CA SER A 252 -36.30 -4.18 -12.87
C SER A 252 -36.97 -3.55 -14.08
N LEU A 253 -38.08 -2.84 -13.85
CA LEU A 253 -38.66 -1.95 -14.85
C LEU A 253 -37.99 -0.59 -14.74
N VAL A 254 -37.24 -0.22 -15.77
CA VAL A 254 -36.44 1.02 -15.78
C VAL A 254 -37.10 2.03 -16.71
N VAL A 255 -37.33 3.23 -16.19
CA VAL A 255 -37.84 4.38 -16.95
C VAL A 255 -36.76 5.46 -17.04
N PRO A 256 -36.65 6.20 -18.15
CA PRO A 256 -35.80 7.38 -18.24
C PRO A 256 -36.19 8.41 -17.18
N LYS A 257 -35.21 9.12 -16.63
CA LYS A 257 -35.46 10.17 -15.63
C LYS A 257 -36.44 11.24 -16.15
N ASP A 258 -36.34 11.57 -17.43
CA ASP A 258 -37.20 12.59 -18.08
C ASP A 258 -38.65 12.16 -18.24
N ALA A 259 -38.94 10.85 -18.09
CA ALA A 259 -40.30 10.30 -18.10
C ALA A 259 -40.98 10.35 -16.71
N VAL A 260 -40.26 10.77 -15.67
CA VAL A 260 -40.73 10.85 -14.29
C VAL A 260 -41.01 12.32 -13.95
N ILE A 261 -42.26 12.61 -13.58
CA ILE A 261 -42.69 13.95 -13.18
C ILE A 261 -42.99 13.96 -11.68
N GLU A 262 -42.56 14.98 -10.97
CA GLU A 262 -42.89 15.19 -9.58
C GLU A 262 -44.23 15.95 -9.49
N ARG A 263 -45.23 15.32 -8.87
CA ARG A 263 -46.56 15.91 -8.67
C ARG A 263 -47.02 15.61 -7.24
N ASP A 264 -47.41 16.65 -6.51
CA ASP A 264 -47.92 16.57 -5.13
C ASP A 264 -47.00 15.77 -4.17
N GLY A 265 -45.66 15.85 -4.36
CA GLY A 265 -44.66 15.13 -3.57
C GLY A 265 -44.49 13.66 -3.95
N TYR A 266 -45.10 13.21 -5.04
CA TYR A 266 -44.95 11.87 -5.59
C TYR A 266 -44.25 11.90 -6.94
N HIS A 267 -43.48 10.86 -7.23
CA HIS A 267 -42.90 10.62 -8.54
C HIS A 267 -43.90 9.80 -9.36
N VAL A 268 -44.39 10.36 -10.44
CA VAL A 268 -45.42 9.74 -11.30
C VAL A 268 -44.89 9.54 -12.72
N VAL A 269 -45.35 8.48 -13.37
CA VAL A 269 -45.19 8.22 -14.78
C VAL A 269 -46.55 8.06 -15.43
N PHE A 270 -46.70 8.53 -16.66
CA PHE A 270 -47.94 8.37 -17.39
C PHE A 270 -47.94 7.07 -18.20
N LEU A 271 -49.07 6.37 -18.16
CA LEU A 271 -49.27 5.18 -19.02
C LEU A 271 -50.09 5.63 -20.22
N TYR A 272 -49.57 5.40 -21.40
CA TYR A 272 -50.27 5.64 -22.65
C TYR A 272 -51.11 4.42 -23.03
N ASP A 273 -52.43 4.55 -23.04
CA ASP A 273 -53.37 3.53 -23.52
C ASP A 273 -54.35 4.16 -24.52
N LYS A 274 -54.36 3.62 -25.75
CA LYS A 274 -55.30 3.94 -26.85
C LYS A 274 -55.50 5.44 -27.17
N GLY A 275 -54.48 6.26 -26.98
CA GLY A 275 -54.53 7.69 -27.29
C GLY A 275 -54.80 8.62 -26.13
N GLU A 276 -54.90 8.10 -24.90
CA GLU A 276 -55.03 8.86 -23.65
C GLU A 276 -53.80 8.59 -22.79
N ALA A 277 -53.33 9.64 -22.08
CA ALA A 277 -52.17 9.58 -21.16
C ALA A 277 -52.55 9.96 -19.75
#